data_3900d6aa981bbcce19e2536afe675981
#
_entry.id   3900d6aa981bbcce19e2536afe675981
#
_cell.length_a   1.000
_cell.length_b   1.000
_cell.length_c   1.000
_cell.angle_alpha   90.00
_cell.angle_beta   90.00
_cell.angle_gamma   90.00
#
_symmetry.space_group_name_H-M   'P 1'
#
loop_
_entity.id
_entity.type
_entity.pdbx_description
1 polymer ?
#
loop_
_entity_poly.entity_id
_entity_poly.type
_entity_poly.pdbx_seq_one_letter_code
_entity_poly.pdbx_strand_id
1 'polypeptide(L)'
;MRDLLIRIANAGIVRARWSERILDECFRSILERRPDLNATSLDRTRQLMCAAVPDCLVTRYEHLEEGLQLPDADDRHVLAAAIRAGAQAIVTTNLKDFPDHILERYDIEAKHPDEFILDSIDIAPGAVARCVTEQAAACRNPPVSVPTLLDTLRDCGLVRSVARLREQLGVGVLGDTPH
;
A
#
# COMPACT_ATOMS: atom_id res chain seq x y z
N MET A 1 -2.88 6.93 1.06
CA MET A 1 -1.93 5.80 1.10
C MET A 1 -2.13 4.82 -0.06
N ARG A 2 -3.26 4.12 -0.21
CA ARG A 2 -3.47 3.13 -1.30
C ARG A 2 -3.08 3.63 -2.70
N ASP A 3 -3.52 4.83 -3.10
CA ASP A 3 -3.22 5.40 -4.42
C ASP A 3 -1.71 5.58 -4.64
N LEU A 4 -0.96 5.98 -3.61
CA LEU A 4 0.50 6.09 -3.69
C LEU A 4 1.15 4.72 -3.94
N LEU A 5 0.75 3.67 -3.22
CA LEU A 5 1.27 2.31 -3.41
C LEU A 5 1.00 1.79 -4.83
N ILE A 6 -0.20 2.03 -5.37
CA ILE A 6 -0.53 1.67 -6.76
C ILE A 6 0.32 2.44 -7.77
N ARG A 7 0.58 3.73 -7.53
CA ARG A 7 1.46 4.53 -8.42
C ARG A 7 2.91 4.06 -8.38
N ILE A 8 3.42 3.70 -7.21
CA ILE A 8 4.75 3.12 -7.03
C ILE A 8 4.87 1.81 -7.82
N ALA A 9 3.84 0.95 -7.76
CA ALA A 9 3.79 -0.29 -8.54
C ALA A 9 3.67 -0.02 -10.04
N ASN A 10 2.81 0.91 -10.46
CA ASN A 10 2.65 1.28 -11.87
C ASN A 10 3.93 1.93 -12.46
N ALA A 11 4.71 2.60 -11.64
CA ALA A 11 6.02 3.15 -12.03
C ALA A 11 7.11 2.06 -12.18
N GLY A 12 6.78 0.79 -11.90
CA GLY A 12 7.70 -0.35 -12.04
C GLY A 12 8.76 -0.44 -10.94
N ILE A 13 8.63 0.32 -9.84
CA ILE A 13 9.57 0.30 -8.72
C ILE A 13 9.43 -1.02 -7.96
N VAL A 14 8.18 -1.50 -7.82
CA VAL A 14 7.83 -2.77 -7.17
C VAL A 14 6.84 -3.54 -8.02
N ARG A 15 6.77 -4.85 -7.81
CA ARG A 15 5.74 -5.72 -8.42
C ARG A 15 4.67 -6.03 -7.37
N ALA A 16 3.61 -5.22 -7.34
CA ALA A 16 2.50 -5.45 -6.43
C ALA A 16 1.66 -6.66 -6.86
N ARG A 17 1.25 -7.47 -5.88
CA ARG A 17 0.42 -8.66 -6.05
C ARG A 17 -0.68 -8.67 -4.99
N TRP A 18 -1.83 -9.15 -5.36
CA TRP A 18 -2.97 -9.39 -4.45
C TRP A 18 -3.87 -10.48 -5.01
N SER A 19 -4.71 -11.06 -4.16
CA SER A 19 -5.78 -11.96 -4.58
C SER A 19 -7.12 -11.24 -4.62
N GLU A 20 -8.11 -11.86 -5.24
CA GLU A 20 -9.48 -11.37 -5.21
C GLU A 20 -10.00 -11.28 -3.74
N ARG A 21 -9.66 -12.27 -2.91
CA ARG A 21 -10.05 -12.29 -1.49
C ARG A 21 -9.43 -11.11 -0.72
N ILE A 22 -8.15 -10.79 -0.94
CA ILE A 22 -7.50 -9.61 -0.36
C ILE A 22 -8.25 -8.33 -0.76
N LEU A 23 -8.63 -8.20 -2.03
CA LEU A 23 -9.39 -7.04 -2.50
C LEU A 23 -10.78 -6.97 -1.85
N ASP A 24 -11.49 -8.10 -1.73
CA ASP A 24 -12.79 -8.18 -1.09
C ASP A 24 -12.74 -7.70 0.37
N GLU A 25 -11.74 -8.14 1.12
CA GLU A 25 -11.53 -7.73 2.51
C GLU A 25 -11.16 -6.26 2.62
N CYS A 26 -10.26 -5.78 1.78
CA CYS A 26 -9.89 -4.37 1.72
C CYS A 26 -11.11 -3.47 1.43
N PHE A 27 -11.93 -3.83 0.46
CA PHE A 27 -13.09 -3.02 0.08
C PHE A 27 -14.23 -3.14 1.11
N ARG A 28 -14.42 -4.30 1.73
CA ARG A 28 -15.34 -4.47 2.86
C ARG A 28 -14.95 -3.56 4.02
N SER A 29 -13.69 -3.59 4.44
CA SER A 29 -13.18 -2.72 5.51
C SER A 29 -13.32 -1.22 5.19
N ILE A 30 -13.21 -0.83 3.91
CA ILE A 30 -13.46 0.55 3.50
C ILE A 30 -14.94 0.92 3.68
N LEU A 31 -15.87 0.07 3.25
CA LEU A 31 -17.31 0.32 3.37
C LEU A 31 -17.76 0.39 4.82
N GLU A 32 -17.22 -0.46 5.69
CA GLU A 32 -17.49 -0.43 7.14
C GLU A 32 -17.08 0.90 7.78
N ARG A 33 -15.92 1.45 7.37
CA ARG A 33 -15.40 2.74 7.88
C ARG A 33 -16.02 3.95 7.19
N ARG A 34 -16.50 3.79 5.99
CA ARG A 34 -17.03 4.84 5.13
C ARG A 34 -18.34 4.38 4.47
N PRO A 35 -19.43 4.28 5.24
CA PRO A 35 -20.72 3.83 4.74
C PRO A 35 -21.37 4.84 3.74
N ASP A 36 -20.80 6.04 3.63
CA ASP A 36 -21.15 7.04 2.64
C ASP A 36 -20.67 6.71 1.22
N LEU A 37 -19.75 5.74 1.07
CA LEU A 37 -19.25 5.34 -0.25
C LEU A 37 -20.17 4.35 -0.92
N ASN A 38 -20.30 4.51 -2.25
CA ASN A 38 -21.10 3.61 -3.07
C ASN A 38 -20.29 2.38 -3.49
N ALA A 39 -20.86 1.18 -3.29
CA ALA A 39 -20.22 -0.08 -3.68
C ALA A 39 -19.82 -0.11 -5.17
N THR A 40 -20.66 0.42 -6.06
CA THR A 40 -20.35 0.51 -7.50
C THR A 40 -19.09 1.35 -7.78
N SER A 41 -18.85 2.41 -7.00
CA SER A 41 -17.64 3.22 -7.12
C SER A 41 -16.40 2.45 -6.68
N LEU A 42 -16.55 1.56 -5.72
CA LEU A 42 -15.47 0.68 -5.24
C LEU A 42 -15.16 -0.42 -6.26
N ASP A 43 -16.15 -1.00 -6.90
CA ASP A 43 -15.95 -1.98 -7.98
C ASP A 43 -15.17 -1.35 -9.14
N ARG A 44 -15.53 -0.13 -9.54
CA ARG A 44 -14.75 0.61 -10.52
C ARG A 44 -13.31 0.86 -10.07
N THR A 45 -13.11 1.19 -8.79
CA THR A 45 -11.77 1.37 -8.24
C THR A 45 -10.96 0.08 -8.31
N ARG A 46 -11.55 -1.07 -7.98
CA ARG A 46 -10.94 -2.39 -8.10
C ARG A 46 -10.49 -2.67 -9.54
N GLN A 47 -11.37 -2.45 -10.50
CA GLN A 47 -11.04 -2.62 -11.91
C GLN A 47 -9.87 -1.73 -12.33
N LEU A 48 -9.87 -0.45 -11.92
CA LEU A 48 -8.79 0.48 -12.22
C LEU A 48 -7.46 0.09 -11.56
N MET A 49 -7.47 -0.46 -10.35
CA MET A 49 -6.27 -0.97 -9.68
C MET A 49 -5.67 -2.14 -10.47
N CYS A 50 -6.51 -3.12 -10.87
CA CYS A 50 -6.04 -4.27 -11.65
C CYS A 50 -5.59 -3.87 -13.06
N ALA A 51 -6.21 -2.86 -13.67
CA ALA A 51 -5.79 -2.34 -14.97
C ALA A 51 -4.47 -1.55 -14.89
N ALA A 52 -4.22 -0.86 -13.77
CA ALA A 52 -3.00 -0.08 -13.57
C ALA A 52 -1.76 -0.95 -13.30
N VAL A 53 -1.92 -2.14 -12.71
CA VAL A 53 -0.82 -3.03 -12.34
C VAL A 53 -0.97 -4.36 -13.08
N PRO A 54 -0.22 -4.58 -14.16
CA PRO A 54 -0.26 -5.84 -14.91
C PRO A 54 0.07 -7.05 -14.03
N ASP A 55 -0.60 -8.17 -14.31
CA ASP A 55 -0.40 -9.45 -13.61
C ASP A 55 -0.53 -9.40 -12.08
N CYS A 56 -1.26 -8.41 -11.55
CA CYS A 56 -1.38 -8.21 -10.10
C CYS A 56 -2.17 -9.33 -9.38
N LEU A 57 -3.04 -10.06 -10.09
CA LEU A 57 -3.91 -11.06 -9.49
C LEU A 57 -3.21 -12.40 -9.30
N VAL A 58 -3.17 -12.85 -8.05
CA VAL A 58 -2.67 -14.17 -7.66
C VAL A 58 -3.84 -15.14 -7.58
N THR A 59 -3.70 -16.29 -8.24
CA THR A 59 -4.69 -17.36 -8.25
C THR A 59 -4.05 -18.69 -7.91
N ARG A 60 -4.85 -19.70 -7.56
CA ARG A 60 -4.40 -21.07 -7.28
C ARG A 60 -3.45 -21.15 -6.09
N TYR A 61 -3.70 -20.40 -5.05
CA TYR A 61 -2.94 -20.40 -3.80
C TYR A 61 -3.68 -21.12 -2.66
N GLU A 62 -4.98 -21.39 -2.80
CA GLU A 62 -5.88 -21.83 -1.77
C GLU A 62 -5.43 -23.16 -1.13
N HIS A 63 -4.85 -24.06 -1.92
CA HIS A 63 -4.32 -25.32 -1.47
C HIS A 63 -3.13 -25.21 -0.50
N LEU A 64 -2.51 -24.03 -0.41
CA LEU A 64 -1.41 -23.76 0.53
C LEU A 64 -1.94 -23.40 1.92
N GLU A 65 -3.16 -22.88 2.04
CA GLU A 65 -3.70 -22.33 3.28
C GLU A 65 -3.75 -23.37 4.42
N GLU A 66 -4.09 -24.64 4.11
CA GLU A 66 -4.23 -25.70 5.11
C GLU A 66 -2.92 -26.02 5.84
N GLY A 67 -1.77 -25.83 5.17
CA GLY A 67 -0.45 -26.09 5.74
C GLY A 67 0.15 -24.91 6.50
N LEU A 68 -0.48 -23.73 6.46
CA LEU A 68 0.05 -22.51 7.06
C LEU A 68 -0.48 -22.31 8.48
N GLN A 69 0.39 -21.77 9.34
CA GLN A 69 0.05 -21.40 10.70
C GLN A 69 0.37 -19.92 10.91
N LEU A 70 -0.65 -19.15 11.23
CA LEU A 70 -0.54 -17.73 11.61
C LEU A 70 -1.31 -17.50 12.91
N PRO A 71 -1.00 -16.43 13.67
CA PRO A 71 -1.78 -16.06 14.86
C PRO A 71 -3.26 -15.87 14.54
N ASP A 72 -3.58 -15.22 13.41
CA ASP A 72 -4.92 -15.17 12.88
C ASP A 72 -5.05 -16.17 11.70
N ALA A 73 -5.98 -17.11 11.84
CA ALA A 73 -6.22 -18.12 10.81
C ALA A 73 -6.83 -17.52 9.54
N ASP A 74 -7.53 -16.40 9.66
CA ASP A 74 -8.16 -15.73 8.52
C ASP A 74 -7.13 -15.07 7.61
N ASP A 75 -5.93 -14.74 8.12
CA ASP A 75 -4.84 -14.15 7.35
C ASP A 75 -4.01 -15.19 6.54
N ARG A 76 -4.26 -16.48 6.69
CA ARG A 76 -3.52 -17.55 5.96
C ARG A 76 -3.56 -17.38 4.46
N HIS A 77 -4.67 -16.90 3.92
CA HIS A 77 -4.81 -16.66 2.48
C HIS A 77 -3.84 -15.56 1.97
N VAL A 78 -3.50 -14.58 2.81
CA VAL A 78 -2.53 -13.53 2.46
C VAL A 78 -1.14 -14.13 2.33
N LEU A 79 -0.72 -14.95 3.31
CA LEU A 79 0.57 -15.63 3.26
C LEU A 79 0.61 -16.65 2.11
N ALA A 80 -0.47 -17.42 1.88
CA ALA A 80 -0.57 -18.36 0.77
C ALA A 80 -0.42 -17.65 -0.60
N ALA A 81 -1.08 -16.51 -0.76
CA ALA A 81 -0.95 -15.70 -1.97
C ALA A 81 0.47 -15.13 -2.12
N ALA A 82 1.12 -14.69 -1.04
CA ALA A 82 2.50 -14.20 -1.06
C ALA A 82 3.49 -15.30 -1.48
N ILE A 83 3.38 -16.50 -0.91
CA ILE A 83 4.19 -17.67 -1.29
C ILE A 83 3.97 -18.00 -2.77
N ARG A 84 2.72 -18.07 -3.21
CA ARG A 84 2.38 -18.39 -4.61
C ARG A 84 2.92 -17.37 -5.60
N ALA A 85 2.95 -16.10 -5.21
CA ALA A 85 3.48 -15.00 -6.02
C ALA A 85 5.00 -14.90 -6.00
N GLY A 86 5.69 -15.62 -5.11
CA GLY A 86 7.12 -15.42 -4.85
C GLY A 86 7.40 -14.01 -4.33
N ALA A 87 6.50 -13.50 -3.49
CA ALA A 87 6.64 -12.16 -2.91
C ALA A 87 7.76 -12.15 -1.86
N GLN A 88 8.48 -11.05 -1.78
CA GLN A 88 9.54 -10.83 -0.77
C GLN A 88 8.99 -10.10 0.45
N ALA A 89 7.88 -9.40 0.33
CA ALA A 89 7.27 -8.69 1.45
C ALA A 89 5.75 -8.74 1.42
N ILE A 90 5.15 -8.80 2.61
CA ILE A 90 3.74 -8.54 2.87
C ILE A 90 3.64 -7.13 3.46
N VAL A 91 2.97 -6.22 2.75
CA VAL A 91 2.79 -4.83 3.21
C VAL A 91 1.49 -4.73 4.01
N THR A 92 1.62 -4.56 5.32
CA THR A 92 0.47 -4.54 6.23
C THR A 92 0.68 -3.59 7.41
N THR A 93 -0.40 -3.03 7.95
CA THR A 93 -0.37 -2.29 9.22
C THR A 93 -0.49 -3.23 10.43
N ASN A 94 -0.89 -4.48 10.20
CA ASN A 94 -1.13 -5.48 11.22
C ASN A 94 0.03 -6.48 11.31
N LEU A 95 1.22 -6.00 11.72
CA LEU A 95 2.44 -6.80 11.76
C LEU A 95 2.37 -7.97 12.74
N LYS A 96 1.56 -7.84 13.82
CA LYS A 96 1.42 -8.88 14.85
C LYS A 96 0.89 -10.22 14.32
N ASP A 97 0.10 -10.20 13.26
CA ASP A 97 -0.50 -11.39 12.66
C ASP A 97 0.41 -12.05 11.62
N PHE A 98 1.56 -11.40 11.31
CA PHE A 98 2.59 -11.86 10.40
C PHE A 98 3.98 -11.88 11.06
N PRO A 99 4.20 -12.71 12.08
CA PRO A 99 5.46 -12.71 12.85
C PRO A 99 6.64 -13.27 12.03
N ASP A 100 7.81 -12.64 12.17
CA ASP A 100 9.02 -12.93 11.41
C ASP A 100 9.40 -14.41 11.45
N HIS A 101 9.37 -15.06 12.63
CA HIS A 101 9.76 -16.48 12.79
C HIS A 101 8.92 -17.47 11.97
N ILE A 102 7.75 -17.05 11.48
CA ILE A 102 6.90 -17.81 10.55
C ILE A 102 7.27 -17.48 9.12
N LEU A 103 7.39 -16.18 8.81
CA LEU A 103 7.61 -15.68 7.45
C LEU A 103 9.01 -16.01 6.91
N GLU A 104 10.03 -16.02 7.77
CA GLU A 104 11.41 -16.38 7.42
C GLU A 104 11.51 -17.75 6.73
N ARG A 105 10.61 -18.69 7.02
CA ARG A 105 10.56 -20.01 6.37
C ARG A 105 10.26 -19.95 4.88
N TYR A 106 9.74 -18.82 4.43
CA TYR A 106 9.29 -18.58 3.06
C TYR A 106 10.08 -17.46 2.38
N ASP A 107 11.14 -16.95 3.03
CA ASP A 107 11.91 -15.79 2.58
C ASP A 107 11.04 -14.54 2.36
N ILE A 108 10.04 -14.37 3.24
CA ILE A 108 9.09 -13.25 3.21
C ILE A 108 9.28 -12.42 4.48
N GLU A 109 9.15 -11.11 4.39
CA GLU A 109 9.11 -10.20 5.53
C GLU A 109 7.78 -9.44 5.57
N ALA A 110 7.28 -9.11 6.77
CA ALA A 110 6.14 -8.21 6.94
C ALA A 110 6.66 -6.78 7.13
N LYS A 111 6.17 -5.85 6.30
CA LYS A 111 6.56 -4.43 6.37
C LYS A 111 5.38 -3.52 6.60
N HIS A 112 5.55 -2.58 7.52
CA HIS A 112 4.62 -1.47 7.64
C HIS A 112 4.65 -0.62 6.35
N PRO A 113 3.52 -0.09 5.86
CA PRO A 113 3.50 0.73 4.65
C PRO A 113 4.48 1.91 4.66
N ASP A 114 4.72 2.53 5.82
CA ASP A 114 5.69 3.62 5.96
C ASP A 114 7.13 3.17 5.67
N GLU A 115 7.51 2.02 6.21
CA GLU A 115 8.82 1.41 5.97
C GLU A 115 8.97 1.00 4.50
N PHE A 116 7.97 0.33 3.94
CA PHE A 116 7.98 -0.09 2.55
C PHE A 116 8.11 1.08 1.57
N ILE A 117 7.42 2.21 1.84
CA ILE A 117 7.54 3.40 1.01
C ILE A 117 8.92 4.05 1.21
N LEU A 118 9.46 4.04 2.43
CA LEU A 118 10.81 4.54 2.70
C LEU A 118 11.87 3.77 1.90
N ASP A 119 11.80 2.43 1.91
CA ASP A 119 12.67 1.58 1.08
C ASP A 119 12.51 1.90 -0.41
N SER A 120 11.26 2.10 -0.87
CA SER A 120 10.99 2.50 -2.25
C SER A 120 11.60 3.86 -2.62
N ILE A 121 11.64 4.81 -1.67
CA ILE A 121 12.32 6.11 -1.84
C ILE A 121 13.82 5.90 -1.96
N ASP A 122 14.41 5.05 -1.13
CA ASP A 122 15.86 4.80 -1.16
C ASP A 122 16.29 4.12 -2.47
N ILE A 123 15.45 3.24 -3.02
CA ILE A 123 15.69 2.59 -4.33
C ILE A 123 15.53 3.56 -5.49
N ALA A 124 14.46 4.38 -5.51
CA ALA A 124 14.10 5.21 -6.65
C ALA A 124 13.53 6.59 -6.23
N PRO A 125 14.34 7.45 -5.59
CA PRO A 125 13.86 8.67 -4.95
C PRO A 125 13.08 9.58 -5.90
N GLY A 126 13.60 9.83 -7.09
CA GLY A 126 12.95 10.69 -8.09
C GLY A 126 11.64 10.12 -8.63
N ALA A 127 11.50 8.80 -8.70
CA ALA A 127 10.30 8.16 -9.19
C ALA A 127 9.17 8.22 -8.13
N VAL A 128 9.48 7.97 -6.86
CA VAL A 128 8.49 8.09 -5.77
C VAL A 128 8.04 9.54 -5.61
N ALA A 129 8.95 10.52 -5.67
CA ALA A 129 8.59 11.93 -5.65
C ALA A 129 7.63 12.32 -6.80
N ARG A 130 7.87 11.81 -8.02
CA ARG A 130 6.92 11.98 -9.14
C ARG A 130 5.56 11.37 -8.85
N CYS A 131 5.50 10.15 -8.30
CA CYS A 131 4.24 9.51 -7.91
C CYS A 131 3.41 10.40 -6.98
N VAL A 132 4.05 11.05 -5.99
CA VAL A 132 3.37 11.98 -5.08
C VAL A 132 2.88 13.22 -5.82
N THR A 133 3.70 13.82 -6.67
CA THR A 133 3.31 15.00 -7.45
C THR A 133 2.14 14.71 -8.40
N GLU A 134 2.19 13.57 -9.09
CA GLU A 134 1.12 13.11 -9.97
C GLU A 134 -0.16 12.79 -9.21
N GLN A 135 -0.04 12.22 -7.99
CA GLN A 135 -1.19 11.98 -7.13
C GLN A 135 -1.87 13.28 -6.73
N ALA A 136 -1.12 14.30 -6.34
CA ALA A 136 -1.66 15.61 -6.01
C ALA A 136 -2.36 16.24 -7.23
N ALA A 137 -1.73 16.20 -8.39
CA ALA A 137 -2.27 16.74 -9.65
C ALA A 137 -3.54 16.00 -10.13
N ALA A 138 -3.69 14.72 -9.79
CA ALA A 138 -4.88 13.93 -10.13
C ALA A 138 -6.11 14.29 -9.27
N CYS A 139 -5.92 14.90 -8.10
CA CYS A 139 -6.98 15.39 -7.23
C CYS A 139 -7.55 16.71 -7.77
N ARG A 140 -8.71 16.68 -8.41
CA ARG A 140 -9.30 17.86 -9.07
C ARG A 140 -10.46 18.49 -8.29
N ASN A 141 -11.19 17.70 -7.51
CA ASN A 141 -12.39 18.16 -6.81
C ASN A 141 -12.43 17.61 -5.36
N PRO A 142 -11.96 18.36 -4.37
CA PRO A 142 -11.21 19.62 -4.48
C PRO A 142 -9.78 19.41 -4.97
N PRO A 143 -9.12 20.43 -5.54
CA PRO A 143 -7.69 20.39 -5.84
C PRO A 143 -6.87 20.22 -4.56
N VAL A 144 -5.83 19.39 -4.61
CA VAL A 144 -4.96 19.12 -3.47
C VAL A 144 -3.52 19.49 -3.82
N SER A 145 -2.90 20.32 -2.99
CA SER A 145 -1.47 20.64 -3.15
C SER A 145 -0.58 19.49 -2.67
N VAL A 146 0.66 19.43 -3.11
CA VAL A 146 1.64 18.44 -2.63
C VAL A 146 1.81 18.53 -1.10
N PRO A 147 1.98 19.71 -0.47
CA PRO A 147 2.05 19.80 0.99
C PRO A 147 0.82 19.20 1.69
N THR A 148 -0.39 19.53 1.23
CA THR A 148 -1.65 19.02 1.79
C THR A 148 -1.77 17.50 1.61
N LEU A 149 -1.35 16.95 0.47
CA LEU A 149 -1.30 15.52 0.25
C LEU A 149 -0.34 14.83 1.23
N LEU A 150 0.85 15.40 1.43
CA LEU A 150 1.83 14.88 2.38
C LEU A 150 1.32 14.89 3.81
N ASP A 151 0.59 15.94 4.24
CA ASP A 151 -0.08 15.96 5.54
C ASP A 151 -1.09 14.81 5.67
N THR A 152 -1.93 14.61 4.66
CA THR A 152 -2.90 13.51 4.63
C THR A 152 -2.22 12.15 4.69
N LEU A 153 -1.10 11.96 4.00
CA LEU A 153 -0.34 10.72 4.01
C LEU A 153 0.31 10.46 5.38
N ARG A 154 0.85 11.51 6.03
CA ARG A 154 1.37 11.44 7.40
C ARG A 154 0.28 11.02 8.38
N ASP A 155 -0.89 11.61 8.29
CA ASP A 155 -2.04 11.30 9.16
C ASP A 155 -2.60 9.88 8.93
N CYS A 156 -2.30 9.29 7.76
CA CYS A 156 -2.53 7.86 7.47
C CYS A 156 -1.41 6.93 8.01
N GLY A 157 -0.44 7.45 8.79
CA GLY A 157 0.63 6.66 9.40
C GLY A 157 1.95 6.61 8.60
N LEU A 158 2.08 7.38 7.52
CA LEU A 158 3.31 7.44 6.72
C LEU A 158 4.26 8.54 7.23
N VAL A 159 4.70 8.42 8.48
CA VAL A 159 5.44 9.49 9.18
C VAL A 159 6.85 9.67 8.65
N ARG A 160 7.62 8.57 8.58
CA ARG A 160 9.04 8.60 8.18
C ARG A 160 9.21 8.85 6.69
N SER A 161 8.43 8.17 5.88
CA SER A 161 8.46 8.35 4.42
C SER A 161 8.01 9.75 4.00
N VAL A 162 7.00 10.33 4.67
CA VAL A 162 6.59 11.72 4.43
C VAL A 162 7.67 12.71 4.84
N ALA A 163 8.35 12.53 5.97
CA ALA A 163 9.48 13.38 6.35
C ALA A 163 10.56 13.39 5.25
N ARG A 164 10.93 12.20 4.75
CA ARG A 164 11.90 12.05 3.67
C ARG A 164 11.45 12.70 2.36
N LEU A 165 10.17 12.54 2.00
CA LEU A 165 9.59 13.17 0.80
C LEU A 165 9.56 14.69 0.90
N ARG A 166 9.29 15.25 2.09
CA ARG A 166 9.33 16.70 2.30
C ARG A 166 10.71 17.28 2.08
N GLU A 167 11.74 16.65 2.63
CA GLU A 167 13.13 17.03 2.41
C GLU A 167 13.48 17.00 0.92
N GLN A 168 13.13 15.92 0.23
CA GLN A 168 13.43 15.71 -1.17
C GLN A 168 12.69 16.70 -2.10
N LEU A 169 11.45 17.05 -1.79
CA LEU A 169 10.62 17.98 -2.58
C LEU A 169 10.83 19.45 -2.18
N GLY A 170 11.65 19.74 -1.16
CA GLY A 170 11.86 21.08 -0.65
C GLY A 170 10.60 21.70 -0.04
N VAL A 171 9.71 20.86 0.50
CA VAL A 171 8.43 21.28 1.08
C VAL A 171 8.57 21.35 2.59
N GLY A 172 8.57 22.55 3.17
CA GLY A 172 8.59 22.75 4.62
C GLY A 172 7.36 22.19 5.31
N VAL A 173 7.46 21.95 6.63
CA VAL A 173 6.29 21.65 7.47
C VAL A 173 5.42 22.90 7.51
N LEU A 174 4.14 22.79 7.15
CA LEU A 174 3.16 23.87 7.36
C LEU A 174 3.05 24.10 8.89
N GLY A 175 3.79 25.06 9.43
CA GLY A 175 3.75 25.34 10.87
C GLY A 175 4.91 26.17 11.42
N ASP A 176 6.05 26.29 10.74
CA ASP A 176 7.13 27.18 11.16
C ASP A 176 7.15 28.47 10.36
N THR A 177 6.23 29.37 10.71
CA THR A 177 6.46 30.80 10.45
C THR A 177 7.22 31.33 11.68
N PRO A 178 8.48 31.75 11.55
CA PRO A 178 9.14 32.45 12.66
C PRO A 178 8.45 33.79 12.87
N HIS A 179 8.01 34.02 14.10
CA HIS A 179 7.60 35.35 14.59
C HIS A 179 8.78 36.26 14.76
#